data_5c0a836ea2edd0306adf0b02e82d0d04
#
_entry.id   5c0a836ea2edd0306adf0b02e82d0d04
#
_cell.length_a   1.000
_cell.length_b   1.000
_cell.length_c   1.000
_cell.angle_alpha   90.00
_cell.angle_beta   90.00
_cell.angle_gamma   90.00
#
_symmetry.space_group_name_H-M   'P 1'
#
loop_
_entity.id
_entity.type
_entity.pdbx_description
1 polymer ?
#
loop_
_entity_poly.entity_id
_entity_poly.type
_entity_poly.pdbx_seq_one_letter_code
_entity_poly.pdbx_strand_id
1 'polypeptide(L)'
;MKRLALAAMMTLTAAPALAAPLCDGKKMGFSGLLAKCNRETLPPITLASGKPLADGPLKLQSGGYYQIDIEADGSAEIGLSGPEFFRAIWINEVVINGLEVRPLGLDSVEFDDEGVMRLSFIAIKPGRYALGIPGATGDTQRVEISIQ
;
A
#
# COMPACT_ATOMS: atom_id res chain seq x y z
N MET A 1 52.25 23.95 18.99
CA MET A 1 51.83 23.28 17.75
C MET A 1 50.45 22.69 17.99
N LYS A 2 49.38 23.36 17.53
CA LYS A 2 47.95 22.92 17.69
C LYS A 2 47.56 22.13 16.46
N ARG A 3 47.26 20.84 16.61
CA ARG A 3 46.74 20.00 15.52
C ARG A 3 45.24 20.20 15.43
N LEU A 4 44.76 20.83 14.34
CA LEU A 4 43.35 20.84 13.98
C LEU A 4 42.97 19.47 13.41
N ALA A 5 42.07 18.78 14.08
CA ALA A 5 41.43 17.59 13.55
C ALA A 5 40.22 18.03 12.70
N LEU A 6 40.29 17.79 11.40
CA LEU A 6 39.20 18.05 10.46
C LEU A 6 38.25 16.85 10.51
N ALA A 7 37.07 17.01 11.13
CA ALA A 7 36.03 16.00 11.13
C ALA A 7 35.28 16.06 9.79
N ALA A 8 35.45 15.04 8.96
CA ALA A 8 34.68 14.87 7.73
C ALA A 8 33.26 14.41 8.06
N MET A 9 32.31 15.29 7.86
CA MET A 9 30.87 15.01 8.03
C MET A 9 30.39 14.26 6.77
N MET A 10 30.21 12.93 6.87
CA MET A 10 29.60 12.14 5.82
C MET A 10 28.09 12.43 5.81
N THR A 11 27.63 13.17 4.82
CA THR A 11 26.20 13.33 4.54
C THR A 11 25.68 12.06 3.88
N LEU A 12 24.91 11.26 4.61
CA LEU A 12 24.17 10.13 4.06
C LEU A 12 23.05 10.69 3.19
N THR A 13 23.21 10.67 1.87
CA THR A 13 22.14 10.96 0.94
C THR A 13 21.20 9.74 0.89
N ALA A 14 20.03 9.84 1.52
CA ALA A 14 18.99 8.84 1.36
C ALA A 14 18.54 8.86 -0.11
N ALA A 15 18.82 7.78 -0.84
CA ALA A 15 18.28 7.58 -2.18
C ALA A 15 16.74 7.52 -2.06
N PRO A 16 15.98 8.21 -2.92
CA PRO A 16 14.53 8.07 -2.95
C PRO A 16 14.21 6.62 -3.25
N ALA A 17 13.41 5.97 -2.39
CA ALA A 17 12.83 4.68 -2.70
C ALA A 17 11.92 4.88 -3.92
N LEU A 18 12.30 4.32 -5.07
CA LEU A 18 11.46 4.32 -6.26
C LEU A 18 10.26 3.40 -5.96
N ALA A 19 9.07 3.99 -5.93
CA ALA A 19 7.84 3.22 -5.90
C ALA A 19 7.65 2.57 -7.27
N ALA A 20 7.31 1.30 -7.30
CA ALA A 20 7.06 0.38 -8.41
C ALA A 20 7.87 0.55 -9.70
N PRO A 21 8.35 -0.56 -10.28
CA PRO A 21 8.97 -0.53 -11.60
C PRO A 21 7.90 -0.27 -12.66
N LEU A 22 7.70 0.99 -13.01
CA LEU A 22 6.91 1.30 -14.19
C LEU A 22 7.72 0.89 -15.43
N CYS A 23 7.14 0.08 -16.30
CA CYS A 23 7.62 -0.05 -17.65
C CYS A 23 7.68 1.34 -18.32
N ASP A 24 8.42 1.50 -19.39
CA ASP A 24 8.45 2.75 -20.16
C ASP A 24 7.03 3.12 -20.63
N GLY A 25 6.29 3.85 -19.79
CA GLY A 25 4.88 4.20 -20.01
C GLY A 25 4.65 5.01 -21.27
N LYS A 26 5.67 5.70 -21.79
CA LYS A 26 5.57 6.44 -23.06
C LYS A 26 5.45 5.50 -24.26
N LYS A 27 5.99 4.28 -24.16
CA LYS A 27 5.94 3.27 -25.25
C LYS A 27 4.74 2.34 -25.14
N MET A 28 4.20 2.15 -23.95
CA MET A 28 3.19 1.12 -23.68
C MET A 28 1.76 1.66 -23.65
N GLY A 29 1.57 2.96 -23.38
CA GLY A 29 0.24 3.54 -23.27
C GLY A 29 -0.63 2.85 -22.21
N PHE A 30 -1.93 2.97 -22.32
CA PHE A 30 -2.89 2.39 -21.36
C PHE A 30 -2.87 0.86 -21.32
N SER A 31 -2.56 0.19 -22.45
CA SER A 31 -2.48 -1.28 -22.50
C SER A 31 -1.33 -1.83 -21.62
N GLY A 32 -0.32 -1.02 -21.36
CA GLY A 32 0.81 -1.38 -20.52
C GLY A 32 0.54 -1.35 -19.02
N LEU A 33 -0.56 -0.77 -18.57
CA LEU A 33 -0.86 -0.67 -17.14
C LEU A 33 -0.96 -2.04 -16.45
N LEU A 34 -1.43 -3.06 -17.16
CA LEU A 34 -1.54 -4.44 -16.66
C LEU A 34 -0.32 -5.32 -16.99
N ALA A 35 0.72 -4.76 -17.63
CA ALA A 35 1.91 -5.50 -18.01
C ALA A 35 2.66 -6.02 -16.75
N LYS A 36 3.28 -7.20 -16.89
CA LYS A 36 4.04 -7.82 -15.80
C LYS A 36 5.13 -6.91 -15.24
N CYS A 37 5.79 -6.13 -16.10
CA CYS A 37 6.86 -5.19 -15.68
C CYS A 37 6.34 -3.96 -14.92
N ASN A 38 5.03 -3.74 -14.88
CA ASN A 38 4.38 -2.66 -14.13
C ASN A 38 3.80 -3.11 -12.78
N ARG A 39 4.16 -4.31 -12.31
CA ARG A 39 3.57 -4.92 -11.11
C ARG A 39 4.54 -4.91 -9.95
N GLU A 40 4.02 -4.60 -8.76
CA GLU A 40 4.71 -4.70 -7.48
C GLU A 40 3.80 -5.32 -6.43
N THR A 41 4.37 -6.18 -5.58
CA THR A 41 3.71 -6.68 -4.39
C THR A 41 4.14 -5.83 -3.20
N LEU A 42 3.17 -5.24 -2.52
CA LEU A 42 3.38 -4.42 -1.34
C LEU A 42 3.52 -5.29 -0.08
N PRO A 43 4.15 -4.78 0.99
CA PRO A 43 4.05 -5.39 2.31
C PRO A 43 2.59 -5.58 2.72
N PRO A 44 2.24 -6.65 3.45
CA PRO A 44 0.87 -6.91 3.86
C PRO A 44 0.37 -5.88 4.87
N ILE A 45 -0.96 -5.75 4.95
CA ILE A 45 -1.66 -5.09 6.05
C ILE A 45 -2.11 -6.16 7.03
N THR A 46 -1.76 -6.02 8.30
CA THR A 46 -2.06 -6.98 9.36
C THR A 46 -3.23 -6.48 10.21
N LEU A 47 -4.31 -7.26 10.27
CA LEU A 47 -5.46 -7.04 11.13
C LEU A 47 -5.36 -8.00 12.32
N ALA A 48 -4.79 -7.51 13.43
CA ALA A 48 -4.54 -8.31 14.63
C ALA A 48 -4.60 -7.43 15.88
N SER A 49 -5.20 -7.95 16.95
CA SER A 49 -5.29 -7.23 18.22
C SER A 49 -3.91 -6.84 18.76
N GLY A 50 -3.72 -5.56 19.04
CA GLY A 50 -2.49 -5.03 19.64
C GLY A 50 -1.27 -4.98 18.71
N LYS A 51 -1.43 -5.26 17.42
CA LYS A 51 -0.36 -5.12 16.41
C LYS A 51 -0.56 -3.88 15.55
N PRO A 52 0.51 -3.28 15.01
CA PRO A 52 0.38 -2.24 14.00
C PRO A 52 -0.18 -2.80 12.69
N LEU A 53 -0.94 -1.98 11.95
CA LEU A 53 -1.49 -2.37 10.65
C LEU A 53 -0.41 -2.62 9.60
N ALA A 54 0.70 -1.90 9.66
CA ALA A 54 1.83 -2.02 8.73
C ALA A 54 3.11 -1.53 9.40
N ASP A 55 4.27 -1.92 8.84
CA ASP A 55 5.59 -1.50 9.33
C ASP A 55 5.91 -0.03 8.99
N GLY A 56 5.11 0.60 8.14
CA GLY A 56 5.31 2.00 7.74
C GLY A 56 4.38 2.44 6.61
N PRO A 57 4.56 3.69 6.14
CA PRO A 57 3.73 4.25 5.09
C PRO A 57 4.00 3.59 3.72
N LEU A 58 2.96 3.46 2.91
CA LEU A 58 3.04 2.96 1.54
C LEU A 58 3.27 4.12 0.56
N LYS A 59 4.21 3.95 -0.36
CA LYS A 59 4.50 4.91 -1.43
C LYS A 59 4.21 4.27 -2.76
N LEU A 60 3.28 4.84 -3.49
CA LEU A 60 2.79 4.33 -4.76
C LEU A 60 3.06 5.33 -5.88
N GLN A 61 3.29 4.82 -7.08
CA GLN A 61 3.39 5.61 -8.30
C GLN A 61 2.06 5.56 -9.04
N SER A 62 1.55 6.73 -9.48
CA SER A 62 0.36 6.77 -10.34
C SER A 62 0.63 6.02 -11.65
N GLY A 63 -0.30 5.15 -12.04
CA GLY A 63 -0.16 4.21 -13.14
C GLY A 63 0.51 2.87 -12.78
N GLY A 64 1.07 2.72 -11.59
CA GLY A 64 1.61 1.45 -11.09
C GLY A 64 0.50 0.44 -10.75
N TYR A 65 0.74 -0.84 -11.08
CA TYR A 65 -0.12 -1.95 -10.69
C TYR A 65 0.43 -2.60 -9.42
N TYR A 66 -0.39 -2.68 -8.38
CA TYR A 66 -0.03 -3.17 -7.07
C TYR A 66 -0.87 -4.35 -6.65
N GLN A 67 -0.26 -5.25 -5.87
CA GLN A 67 -0.94 -6.28 -5.10
C GLN A 67 -0.62 -6.07 -3.64
N ILE A 68 -1.62 -6.18 -2.78
CA ILE A 68 -1.47 -6.13 -1.33
C ILE A 68 -2.33 -7.21 -0.69
N ASP A 69 -1.76 -7.94 0.26
CA ASP A 69 -2.51 -8.88 1.09
C ASP A 69 -2.97 -8.16 2.35
N ILE A 70 -4.22 -8.37 2.72
CA ILE A 70 -4.81 -7.94 3.97
C ILE A 70 -5.05 -9.23 4.77
N GLU A 71 -4.33 -9.36 5.87
CA GLU A 71 -4.22 -10.59 6.64
C GLU A 71 -4.83 -10.39 8.03
N ALA A 72 -5.87 -11.14 8.35
CA ALA A 72 -6.46 -11.21 9.67
C ALA A 72 -6.02 -12.48 10.40
N ASP A 73 -5.62 -12.35 11.67
CA ASP A 73 -5.18 -13.48 12.50
C ASP A 73 -6.31 -14.08 13.36
N GLY A 74 -7.56 -13.60 13.20
CA GLY A 74 -8.72 -14.08 13.93
C GLY A 74 -8.73 -13.69 15.42
N SER A 75 -7.81 -12.84 15.88
CA SER A 75 -7.76 -12.44 17.30
C SER A 75 -8.91 -11.50 17.71
N ALA A 76 -9.58 -10.89 16.75
CA ALA A 76 -10.78 -10.08 16.91
C ALA A 76 -11.45 -9.86 15.55
N GLU A 77 -12.74 -9.53 15.55
CA GLU A 77 -13.43 -8.94 14.40
C GLU A 77 -12.85 -7.54 14.14
N ILE A 78 -12.22 -7.34 12.97
CA ILE A 78 -11.53 -6.10 12.65
C ILE A 78 -11.88 -5.62 11.24
N GLY A 79 -12.43 -4.41 11.18
CA GLY A 79 -12.66 -3.69 9.94
C GLY A 79 -11.44 -2.88 9.49
N LEU A 80 -11.30 -2.72 8.17
CA LEU A 80 -10.35 -1.82 7.53
C LEU A 80 -11.12 -0.90 6.58
N SER A 81 -11.02 0.40 6.77
CA SER A 81 -11.73 1.40 5.96
C SER A 81 -10.77 2.43 5.37
N GLY A 82 -11.10 2.92 4.18
CA GLY A 82 -10.35 3.95 3.49
C GLY A 82 -11.06 4.41 2.22
N PRO A 83 -12.29 4.95 2.31
CA PRO A 83 -13.11 5.26 1.13
C PRO A 83 -12.42 6.23 0.17
N GLU A 84 -11.61 7.14 0.69
CA GLU A 84 -10.87 8.09 -0.15
C GLU A 84 -9.75 7.42 -0.94
N PHE A 85 -9.05 6.46 -0.34
CA PHE A 85 -8.06 5.64 -1.02
C PHE A 85 -8.71 4.76 -2.09
N PHE A 86 -9.78 4.05 -1.72
CA PHE A 86 -10.50 3.17 -2.68
C PHE A 86 -11.06 3.94 -3.88
N ARG A 87 -11.40 5.22 -3.74
CA ARG A 87 -11.81 6.10 -4.86
C ARG A 87 -10.64 6.65 -5.67
N ALA A 88 -9.43 6.52 -5.18
CA ALA A 88 -8.22 6.99 -5.86
C ALA A 88 -7.52 5.92 -6.71
N ILE A 89 -8.04 4.69 -6.70
CA ILE A 89 -7.49 3.52 -7.38
C ILE A 89 -8.53 2.91 -8.34
N TRP A 90 -8.04 2.13 -9.30
CA TRP A 90 -8.87 1.22 -10.07
C TRP A 90 -8.61 -0.20 -9.59
N ILE A 91 -9.64 -0.84 -9.03
CA ILE A 91 -9.54 -2.21 -8.51
C ILE A 91 -9.64 -3.18 -9.69
N ASN A 92 -8.60 -4.00 -9.89
CA ASN A 92 -8.64 -5.06 -10.87
C ASN A 92 -9.39 -6.27 -10.33
N GLU A 93 -9.04 -6.71 -9.12
CA GLU A 93 -9.68 -7.87 -8.49
C GLU A 93 -9.43 -7.89 -6.98
N VAL A 94 -10.32 -8.58 -6.29
CA VAL A 94 -10.20 -9.02 -4.91
C VAL A 94 -10.25 -10.55 -4.91
N VAL A 95 -9.29 -11.20 -4.26
CA VAL A 95 -9.22 -12.66 -4.17
C VAL A 95 -9.34 -13.07 -2.71
N ILE A 96 -10.32 -13.95 -2.41
CA ILE A 96 -10.57 -14.50 -1.07
C ILE A 96 -10.73 -16.00 -1.23
N ASN A 97 -9.84 -16.80 -0.63
CA ASN A 97 -9.90 -18.27 -0.67
C ASN A 97 -10.08 -18.85 -2.10
N GLY A 98 -9.42 -18.24 -3.08
CA GLY A 98 -9.52 -18.66 -4.49
C GLY A 98 -10.76 -18.13 -5.25
N LEU A 99 -11.65 -17.41 -4.58
CA LEU A 99 -12.74 -16.68 -5.23
C LEU A 99 -12.23 -15.31 -5.70
N GLU A 100 -12.28 -15.07 -7.01
CA GLU A 100 -11.98 -13.77 -7.60
C GLU A 100 -13.26 -12.93 -7.72
N VAL A 101 -13.24 -11.75 -7.14
CA VAL A 101 -14.32 -10.76 -7.24
C VAL A 101 -13.78 -9.55 -8.01
N ARG A 102 -14.56 -9.01 -8.94
CA ARG A 102 -14.24 -7.80 -9.70
C ARG A 102 -15.21 -6.68 -9.35
N PRO A 103 -14.95 -5.98 -8.22
CA PRO A 103 -15.86 -4.95 -7.74
C PRO A 103 -15.67 -3.66 -8.52
N LEU A 104 -16.73 -2.86 -8.65
CA LEU A 104 -16.66 -1.51 -9.20
C LEU A 104 -15.98 -0.52 -8.22
N GLY A 105 -15.94 -0.84 -6.93
CA GLY A 105 -15.30 -0.08 -5.88
C GLY A 105 -15.43 -0.77 -4.53
N LEU A 106 -14.64 -0.31 -3.57
CA LEU A 106 -14.70 -0.67 -2.16
C LEU A 106 -14.84 0.60 -1.32
N ASP A 107 -15.29 0.43 -0.10
CA ASP A 107 -15.32 1.46 0.94
C ASP A 107 -14.59 0.96 2.18
N SER A 108 -14.88 -0.27 2.56
CA SER A 108 -14.28 -0.98 3.68
C SER A 108 -14.32 -2.49 3.45
N VAL A 109 -13.60 -3.20 4.27
CA VAL A 109 -13.66 -4.66 4.42
C VAL A 109 -13.64 -4.98 5.91
N GLU A 110 -14.20 -6.14 6.29
CA GLU A 110 -14.19 -6.60 7.67
C GLU A 110 -13.91 -8.11 7.67
N PHE A 111 -13.14 -8.55 8.63
CA PHE A 111 -12.85 -9.96 8.87
C PHE A 111 -13.45 -10.37 10.20
N ASP A 112 -14.34 -11.35 10.18
CA ASP A 112 -14.94 -11.96 11.36
C ASP A 112 -14.00 -13.00 11.97
N ASP A 113 -13.21 -13.66 11.12
CA ASP A 113 -12.27 -14.75 11.48
C ASP A 113 -10.90 -14.54 10.82
N GLU A 114 -9.98 -15.49 11.04
CA GLU A 114 -8.69 -15.51 10.34
C GLU A 114 -8.88 -15.63 8.82
N GLY A 115 -8.06 -14.95 8.07
CA GLY A 115 -8.14 -15.03 6.63
C GLY A 115 -7.20 -14.07 5.91
N VAL A 116 -7.16 -14.23 4.58
CA VAL A 116 -6.38 -13.38 3.69
C VAL A 116 -7.24 -12.91 2.53
N MET A 117 -7.27 -11.62 2.33
CA MET A 117 -7.83 -11.00 1.14
C MET A 117 -6.70 -10.35 0.34
N ARG A 118 -6.53 -10.75 -0.92
CA ARG A 118 -5.62 -10.08 -1.84
C ARG A 118 -6.37 -9.04 -2.65
N LEU A 119 -5.91 -7.81 -2.59
CA LEU A 119 -6.39 -6.70 -3.42
C LEU A 119 -5.35 -6.40 -4.51
N SER A 120 -5.79 -6.40 -5.78
CA SER A 120 -4.96 -5.99 -6.92
C SER A 120 -5.56 -4.75 -7.57
N PHE A 121 -4.75 -3.72 -7.77
CA PHE A 121 -5.23 -2.43 -8.23
C PHE A 121 -4.18 -1.63 -9.01
N ILE A 122 -4.66 -0.62 -9.76
CA ILE A 122 -3.83 0.43 -10.34
C ILE A 122 -4.04 1.70 -9.52
N ALA A 123 -2.94 2.31 -9.05
CA ALA A 123 -2.97 3.62 -8.43
C ALA A 123 -3.26 4.69 -9.49
N ILE A 124 -4.31 5.51 -9.32
CA ILE A 124 -4.77 6.46 -10.35
C ILE A 124 -4.54 7.91 -9.92
N LYS A 125 -5.16 8.32 -8.82
CA LYS A 125 -5.19 9.73 -8.43
C LYS A 125 -4.05 10.06 -7.47
N PRO A 126 -3.08 10.92 -7.85
CA PRO A 126 -2.06 11.40 -6.93
C PRO A 126 -2.67 12.06 -5.70
N GLY A 127 -2.05 11.85 -4.53
CA GLY A 127 -2.53 12.40 -3.27
C GLY A 127 -2.01 11.65 -2.05
N ARG A 128 -2.51 12.05 -0.88
CA ARG A 128 -2.26 11.38 0.40
C ARG A 128 -3.56 10.78 0.90
N TYR A 129 -3.50 9.53 1.27
CA TYR A 129 -4.63 8.71 1.67
C TYR A 129 -4.27 7.91 2.92
N ALA A 130 -5.25 7.23 3.49
CA ALA A 130 -5.01 6.27 4.54
C ALA A 130 -5.99 5.11 4.48
N LEU A 131 -5.55 3.97 5.00
CA LEU A 131 -6.39 2.88 5.45
C LEU A 131 -6.29 2.80 6.98
N GLY A 132 -7.38 2.53 7.67
CA GLY A 132 -7.37 2.46 9.12
C GLY A 132 -8.54 1.67 9.69
N ILE A 133 -8.41 1.29 10.96
CA ILE A 133 -9.49 0.63 11.70
C ILE A 133 -10.56 1.67 12.02
N PRO A 134 -11.84 1.44 11.66
CA PRO A 134 -12.93 2.37 11.93
C PRO A 134 -13.02 2.76 13.41
N GLY A 135 -13.09 4.07 13.68
CA GLY A 135 -13.18 4.59 15.05
C GLY A 135 -11.89 4.57 15.88
N ALA A 136 -10.82 3.96 15.38
CA ALA A 136 -9.53 3.97 16.03
C ALA A 136 -8.79 5.30 15.86
N THR A 137 -8.03 5.70 16.89
CA THR A 137 -7.28 6.97 16.92
C THR A 137 -5.78 6.78 17.09
N GLY A 138 -5.31 5.54 17.25
CA GLY A 138 -3.90 5.24 17.42
C GLY A 138 -3.14 5.28 16.09
N ASP A 139 -1.92 5.82 16.11
CA ASP A 139 -1.07 5.93 14.92
C ASP A 139 -0.74 4.57 14.28
N THR A 140 -0.64 3.51 15.09
CA THR A 140 -0.38 2.14 14.62
C THR A 140 -1.61 1.46 14.00
N GLN A 141 -2.79 2.03 14.18
CA GLN A 141 -4.08 1.55 13.67
C GLN A 141 -4.46 2.22 12.35
N ARG A 142 -3.50 2.85 11.72
CA ARG A 142 -3.62 3.56 10.46
C ARG A 142 -2.35 3.37 9.64
N VAL A 143 -2.49 3.18 8.34
CA VAL A 143 -1.39 3.21 7.39
C VAL A 143 -1.56 4.37 6.42
N GLU A 144 -0.55 5.22 6.36
CA GLU A 144 -0.51 6.34 5.43
C GLU A 144 -0.10 5.85 4.04
N ILE A 145 -0.77 6.37 3.01
CA ILE A 145 -0.52 6.00 1.62
C ILE A 145 -0.30 7.27 0.80
N SER A 146 0.80 7.36 0.08
CA SER A 146 1.03 8.44 -0.88
C SER A 146 1.05 7.89 -2.30
N ILE A 147 0.25 8.47 -3.20
CA ILE A 147 0.31 8.23 -4.65
C ILE A 147 0.98 9.45 -5.29
N GLN A 148 2.07 9.24 -6.02
CA GLN A 148 2.88 10.30 -6.65
C GLN A 148 2.79 10.23 -8.17
#